data_99692a31adcf67e1dd0940394a65d7bb
#
_entry.id   99692a31adcf67e1dd0940394a65d7bb
#
_cell.length_a   1.000
_cell.length_b   1.000
_cell.length_c   1.000
_cell.angle_alpha   90.00
_cell.angle_beta   90.00
_cell.angle_gamma   90.00
#
_symmetry.space_group_name_H-M   'P 1'
#
loop_
_entity.id
_entity.type
_entity.pdbx_description
1 polymer ?
#
loop_
_entity_poly.entity_id
_entity_poly.type
_entity_poly.pdbx_seq_one_letter_code
_entity_poly.pdbx_strand_id
1 'polypeptide(L)'
;PNTPPASPDGPGNPGAFDEFMVSDPVERKALLKSLMDRGVTVNLSGSDGSAFATTLWTIDAGQGKIAFTADLMEPSVHRLVEADEATAVGYLDQIKLQFDVSDRMLVHGRQSCVLQAALPREIYRFQRRNAYRVRTLERSAPTACFRHPQIPEMSLELRVLDVSVGGCALFMPADMPAVEPGVCINDTVIKLDAGTLLGSLTRVKAMVW
;
A
#
# COMPACT_ATOMS: atom_id res chain seq x y z
N PRO A 1 -7.52 -1.50 1.05
CA PRO A 1 -7.40 -0.16 0.52
C PRO A 1 -6.93 -0.26 -0.93
N ASN A 2 -7.80 0.21 -1.86
CA ASN A 2 -7.50 0.26 -3.29
C ASN A 2 -6.58 1.47 -3.54
N THR A 3 -5.28 1.29 -3.40
CA THR A 3 -4.33 2.31 -3.84
C THR A 3 -4.08 2.11 -5.33
N PRO A 4 -4.31 3.11 -6.18
CA PRO A 4 -4.06 2.99 -7.62
C PRO A 4 -2.60 2.64 -7.90
N PRO A 5 -2.30 2.02 -9.05
CA PRO A 5 -0.93 1.81 -9.49
C PRO A 5 -0.16 3.12 -9.50
N ALA A 6 1.11 3.08 -9.12
CA ALA A 6 2.01 4.19 -9.40
C ALA A 6 2.37 4.15 -10.88
N SER A 7 2.26 5.25 -11.60
CA SER A 7 2.69 5.33 -12.98
C SER A 7 4.21 5.48 -13.03
N PRO A 8 4.97 4.50 -13.52
CA PRO A 8 6.42 4.63 -13.67
C PRO A 8 6.80 5.71 -14.69
N ASP A 9 5.91 5.99 -15.65
CA ASP A 9 6.12 6.96 -16.73
C ASP A 9 5.45 8.32 -16.49
N GLY A 10 5.15 8.68 -15.22
CA GLY A 10 4.61 9.99 -14.88
C GLY A 10 5.55 11.14 -15.32
N PRO A 11 5.00 12.31 -15.75
CA PRO A 11 5.78 13.41 -16.32
C PRO A 11 6.63 14.13 -15.25
N GLY A 12 7.66 13.48 -14.74
CA GLY A 12 8.46 14.08 -13.67
C GLY A 12 9.90 13.59 -13.55
N ASN A 13 10.19 12.35 -13.78
CA ASN A 13 11.57 11.87 -13.71
C ASN A 13 11.68 10.43 -14.23
N PRO A 14 12.24 10.19 -15.41
CA PRO A 14 12.61 8.85 -15.84
C PRO A 14 13.64 8.31 -14.84
N GLY A 15 13.36 7.17 -14.21
CA GLY A 15 14.21 6.58 -13.17
C GLY A 15 13.78 6.85 -11.73
N ALA A 16 12.69 7.57 -11.50
CA ALA A 16 12.19 7.85 -10.12
C ALA A 16 11.83 6.57 -9.33
N PHE A 17 11.69 5.44 -9.98
CA PHE A 17 11.35 4.15 -9.37
C PHE A 17 12.45 3.10 -9.46
N ASP A 18 13.60 3.41 -10.06
CA ASP A 18 14.70 2.46 -10.23
C ASP A 18 15.23 1.94 -8.88
N GLU A 19 15.19 2.77 -7.84
CA GLU A 19 15.58 2.38 -6.48
C GLU A 19 14.63 1.34 -5.84
N PHE A 20 13.41 1.21 -6.39
CA PHE A 20 12.40 0.25 -5.92
C PHE A 20 12.32 -0.99 -6.81
N MET A 21 13.04 -1.02 -7.93
CA MET A 21 12.97 -2.07 -8.92
C MET A 21 13.77 -3.30 -8.48
N VAL A 22 13.10 -4.45 -8.48
CA VAL A 22 13.69 -5.77 -8.26
C VAL A 22 13.74 -6.49 -9.58
N SER A 23 14.93 -6.60 -10.18
CA SER A 23 15.18 -7.31 -11.43
C SER A 23 15.83 -8.68 -11.24
N ASP A 24 16.41 -8.96 -10.07
CA ASP A 24 17.00 -10.26 -9.75
C ASP A 24 15.97 -11.39 -9.83
N PRO A 25 16.19 -12.44 -10.65
CA PRO A 25 15.21 -13.51 -10.84
C PRO A 25 14.90 -14.30 -9.56
N VAL A 26 15.88 -14.47 -8.67
CA VAL A 26 15.70 -15.24 -7.43
C VAL A 26 14.84 -14.44 -6.46
N GLU A 27 15.12 -13.14 -6.29
CA GLU A 27 14.35 -12.26 -5.43
C GLU A 27 12.93 -12.08 -5.95
N ARG A 28 12.73 -11.85 -7.27
CA ARG A 28 11.40 -11.78 -7.89
C ARG A 28 10.57 -13.03 -7.61
N LYS A 29 11.15 -14.22 -7.83
CA LYS A 29 10.48 -15.48 -7.56
C LYS A 29 10.11 -15.63 -6.08
N ALA A 30 10.98 -15.21 -5.17
CA ALA A 30 10.71 -15.25 -3.72
C ALA A 30 9.55 -14.32 -3.35
N LEU A 31 9.46 -13.11 -3.93
CA LEU A 31 8.36 -12.17 -3.71
C LEU A 31 7.02 -12.73 -4.23
N LEU A 32 7.00 -13.23 -5.46
CA LEU A 32 5.80 -13.85 -6.04
C LEU A 32 5.36 -15.08 -5.23
N LYS A 33 6.32 -15.92 -4.83
CA LYS A 33 6.03 -17.08 -3.97
C LYS A 33 5.43 -16.66 -2.64
N SER A 34 5.93 -15.59 -2.03
CA SER A 34 5.38 -15.06 -0.78
C SER A 34 3.95 -14.52 -0.95
N LEU A 35 3.63 -13.87 -2.08
CA LEU A 35 2.25 -13.47 -2.42
C LEU A 35 1.34 -14.69 -2.53
N MET A 36 1.80 -15.72 -3.21
CA MET A 36 1.03 -16.96 -3.43
C MET A 36 0.83 -17.75 -2.13
N ASP A 37 1.90 -18.05 -1.41
CA ASP A 37 1.88 -18.91 -0.20
C ASP A 37 1.03 -18.28 0.93
N ARG A 38 0.97 -16.95 0.99
CA ARG A 38 0.21 -16.20 1.99
C ARG A 38 -1.21 -15.84 1.52
N GLY A 39 -1.60 -16.24 0.30
CA GLY A 39 -2.91 -15.94 -0.26
C GLY A 39 -3.21 -14.44 -0.31
N VAL A 40 -2.20 -13.63 -0.63
CA VAL A 40 -2.35 -12.17 -0.64
C VAL A 40 -3.28 -11.75 -1.76
N THR A 41 -4.25 -10.91 -1.45
CA THR A 41 -5.09 -10.29 -2.47
C THR A 41 -4.25 -9.36 -3.35
N VAL A 42 -4.29 -9.59 -4.66
CA VAL A 42 -3.67 -8.79 -5.69
C VAL A 42 -4.76 -8.09 -6.49
N ASN A 43 -4.68 -6.77 -6.64
CA ASN A 43 -5.57 -6.00 -7.49
C ASN A 43 -4.92 -5.87 -8.87
N LEU A 44 -5.59 -6.39 -9.89
CA LEU A 44 -5.24 -6.21 -11.29
C LEU A 44 -6.00 -4.99 -11.81
N SER A 45 -5.34 -4.10 -12.51
CA SER A 45 -5.95 -2.89 -13.10
C SER A 45 -5.50 -2.76 -14.55
N GLY A 46 -6.46 -2.60 -15.45
CA GLY A 46 -6.21 -2.34 -16.87
C GLY A 46 -6.15 -0.84 -17.18
N SER A 47 -5.51 -0.49 -18.30
CA SER A 47 -5.44 0.89 -18.83
C SER A 47 -6.83 1.46 -19.20
N ASP A 48 -7.81 0.60 -19.45
CA ASP A 48 -9.22 0.93 -19.71
C ASP A 48 -10.04 1.26 -18.45
N GLY A 49 -9.40 1.24 -17.28
CA GLY A 49 -10.05 1.40 -15.97
C GLY A 49 -10.71 0.14 -15.42
N SER A 50 -10.57 -1.00 -16.09
CA SER A 50 -11.00 -2.29 -15.51
C SER A 50 -10.18 -2.63 -14.27
N ALA A 51 -10.83 -3.23 -13.27
CA ALA A 51 -10.18 -3.65 -12.04
C ALA A 51 -10.76 -4.98 -11.55
N PHE A 52 -9.87 -5.86 -11.07
CA PHE A 52 -10.25 -7.17 -10.57
C PHE A 52 -9.35 -7.58 -9.39
N ALA A 53 -9.96 -7.94 -8.28
CA ALA A 53 -9.24 -8.43 -7.10
C ALA A 53 -9.15 -9.97 -7.14
N THR A 54 -7.93 -10.48 -7.00
CA THR A 54 -7.65 -11.91 -7.13
C THR A 54 -6.51 -12.35 -6.22
N THR A 55 -6.11 -13.61 -6.33
CA THR A 55 -4.92 -14.18 -5.68
C THR A 55 -4.04 -14.88 -6.71
N LEU A 56 -2.74 -14.88 -6.47
CA LEU A 56 -1.80 -15.64 -7.29
C LEU A 56 -1.99 -17.15 -7.00
N TRP A 57 -2.34 -17.91 -8.05
CA TRP A 57 -2.65 -19.34 -7.96
C TRP A 57 -1.40 -20.21 -8.14
N THR A 58 -0.60 -19.92 -9.18
CA THR A 58 0.59 -20.72 -9.48
C THR A 58 1.68 -19.89 -10.15
N ILE A 59 2.91 -20.36 -10.02
CA ILE A 59 4.11 -19.82 -10.65
C ILE A 59 4.83 -20.97 -11.36
N ASP A 60 4.88 -20.91 -12.70
CA ASP A 60 5.64 -21.82 -13.51
C ASP A 60 6.88 -21.11 -14.07
N ALA A 61 7.97 -21.18 -13.30
CA ALA A 61 9.22 -20.56 -13.71
C ALA A 61 9.87 -21.24 -14.93
N GLY A 62 9.57 -22.52 -15.16
CA GLY A 62 10.10 -23.28 -16.31
C GLY A 62 9.48 -22.82 -17.64
N GLN A 63 8.22 -22.46 -17.62
CA GLN A 63 7.50 -21.92 -18.77
C GLN A 63 7.47 -20.37 -18.78
N GLY A 64 8.01 -19.72 -17.76
CA GLY A 64 7.98 -18.26 -17.64
C GLY A 64 6.56 -17.70 -17.46
N LYS A 65 5.70 -18.39 -16.72
CA LYS A 65 4.28 -18.06 -16.57
C LYS A 65 3.86 -17.95 -15.10
N ILE A 66 2.85 -17.14 -14.89
CA ILE A 66 2.09 -17.07 -13.62
C ILE A 66 0.59 -17.21 -13.93
N ALA A 67 -0.20 -17.59 -12.94
CA ALA A 67 -1.64 -17.61 -13.08
C ALA A 67 -2.31 -17.06 -11.81
N PHE A 68 -3.38 -16.32 -12.02
CA PHE A 68 -4.25 -15.80 -10.97
C PHE A 68 -5.59 -16.56 -10.98
N THR A 69 -6.23 -16.67 -9.82
CA THR A 69 -7.61 -17.15 -9.77
C THR A 69 -8.51 -16.21 -10.56
N ALA A 70 -9.45 -16.76 -11.35
CA ALA A 70 -10.37 -15.95 -12.14
C ALA A 70 -11.77 -16.54 -12.12
N ASP A 71 -12.77 -15.68 -12.32
CA ASP A 71 -14.13 -16.09 -12.58
C ASP A 71 -14.47 -15.76 -14.04
N LEU A 72 -14.85 -16.77 -14.81
CA LEU A 72 -15.22 -16.62 -16.22
C LEU A 72 -16.45 -15.71 -16.41
N MET A 73 -17.32 -15.65 -15.40
CA MET A 73 -18.52 -14.83 -15.45
C MET A 73 -18.29 -13.36 -15.06
N GLU A 74 -17.10 -13.04 -14.60
CA GLU A 74 -16.77 -11.67 -14.17
C GLU A 74 -16.34 -10.81 -15.38
N PRO A 75 -17.14 -9.78 -15.77
CA PRO A 75 -16.86 -8.99 -16.96
C PRO A 75 -15.53 -8.19 -16.90
N SER A 76 -15.07 -7.83 -15.70
CA SER A 76 -13.81 -7.11 -15.51
C SER A 76 -12.60 -7.97 -15.89
N VAL A 77 -12.69 -9.28 -15.73
CA VAL A 77 -11.61 -10.20 -16.13
C VAL A 77 -11.45 -10.23 -17.65
N HIS A 78 -12.55 -10.25 -18.40
CA HIS A 78 -12.50 -10.20 -19.88
C HIS A 78 -11.88 -8.89 -20.37
N ARG A 79 -12.30 -7.77 -19.80
CA ARG A 79 -11.72 -6.46 -20.14
C ARG A 79 -10.23 -6.39 -19.83
N LEU A 80 -9.80 -6.95 -18.70
CA LEU A 80 -8.37 -7.03 -18.35
C LEU A 80 -7.55 -7.83 -19.37
N VAL A 81 -8.13 -8.86 -19.97
CA VAL A 81 -7.44 -9.63 -21.04
C VAL A 81 -7.28 -8.79 -22.29
N GLU A 82 -8.29 -8.00 -22.64
CA GLU A 82 -8.35 -7.17 -23.84
C GLU A 82 -7.63 -5.82 -23.68
N ALA A 83 -7.39 -5.35 -22.45
CA ALA A 83 -6.70 -4.09 -22.20
C ALA A 83 -5.29 -4.07 -22.79
N ASP A 84 -4.81 -2.93 -23.28
CA ASP A 84 -3.46 -2.79 -23.80
C ASP A 84 -2.42 -3.08 -22.72
N GLU A 85 -2.60 -2.49 -21.55
CA GLU A 85 -1.73 -2.65 -20.40
C GLU A 85 -2.52 -3.10 -19.18
N ALA A 86 -1.89 -3.89 -18.32
CA ALA A 86 -2.41 -4.24 -17.02
C ALA A 86 -1.31 -4.31 -15.98
N THR A 87 -1.64 -3.85 -14.78
CA THR A 87 -0.72 -3.79 -13.64
C THR A 87 -1.30 -4.53 -12.45
N ALA A 88 -0.47 -5.29 -11.76
CA ALA A 88 -0.79 -5.97 -10.52
C ALA A 88 -0.27 -5.20 -9.31
N VAL A 89 -1.09 -5.03 -8.29
CA VAL A 89 -0.72 -4.42 -7.01
C VAL A 89 -1.11 -5.32 -5.86
N GLY A 90 -0.15 -5.72 -5.03
CA GLY A 90 -0.37 -6.48 -3.80
C GLY A 90 0.41 -5.90 -2.63
N TYR A 91 0.09 -6.32 -1.41
CA TYR A 91 0.76 -5.84 -0.21
C TYR A 91 1.28 -7.01 0.64
N LEU A 92 2.60 -7.11 0.77
CA LEU A 92 3.27 -8.00 1.72
C LEU A 92 3.75 -7.19 2.92
N ASP A 93 3.22 -7.47 4.12
CA ASP A 93 3.65 -6.79 5.36
C ASP A 93 3.74 -5.26 5.24
N GLN A 94 2.73 -4.64 4.60
CA GLN A 94 2.65 -3.21 4.32
C GLN A 94 3.64 -2.70 3.24
N ILE A 95 4.39 -3.58 2.60
CA ILE A 95 5.22 -3.28 1.44
C ILE A 95 4.34 -3.42 0.20
N LYS A 96 4.19 -2.34 -0.58
CA LYS A 96 3.49 -2.39 -1.86
C LYS A 96 4.39 -3.08 -2.88
N LEU A 97 3.89 -4.15 -3.49
CA LEU A 97 4.47 -4.78 -4.67
C LEU A 97 3.63 -4.41 -5.88
N GLN A 98 4.27 -3.99 -6.94
CA GLN A 98 3.64 -3.64 -8.21
C GLN A 98 4.44 -4.24 -9.36
N PHE A 99 3.76 -4.82 -10.34
CA PHE A 99 4.39 -5.36 -11.54
C PHE A 99 3.40 -5.39 -12.70
N ASP A 100 3.93 -5.40 -13.91
CA ASP A 100 3.13 -5.48 -15.11
C ASP A 100 2.70 -6.91 -15.39
N VAL A 101 1.50 -7.03 -15.93
CA VAL A 101 0.86 -8.30 -16.28
C VAL A 101 0.69 -8.35 -17.80
N SER A 102 1.63 -8.98 -18.47
CA SER A 102 1.65 -9.13 -19.92
C SER A 102 1.23 -10.54 -20.37
N ASP A 103 0.95 -10.70 -21.67
CA ASP A 103 0.54 -11.97 -22.31
C ASP A 103 -0.62 -12.65 -21.57
N ARG A 104 -1.64 -11.85 -21.26
CA ARG A 104 -2.81 -12.27 -20.52
C ARG A 104 -3.72 -13.18 -21.34
N MET A 105 -4.14 -14.29 -20.75
CA MET A 105 -5.05 -15.25 -21.38
C MET A 105 -5.92 -15.92 -20.31
N LEU A 106 -7.22 -16.04 -20.57
CA LEU A 106 -8.09 -16.88 -19.77
C LEU A 106 -7.92 -18.34 -20.15
N VAL A 107 -7.60 -19.15 -19.15
CA VAL A 107 -7.52 -20.62 -19.29
C VAL A 107 -8.58 -21.21 -18.39
N HIS A 108 -9.53 -21.93 -18.97
CA HIS A 108 -10.59 -22.59 -18.23
C HIS A 108 -10.55 -24.09 -18.44
N GLY A 109 -10.64 -24.79 -17.35
CA GLY A 109 -10.82 -26.24 -17.29
C GLY A 109 -12.27 -26.59 -16.93
N ARG A 110 -12.49 -27.85 -16.56
CA ARG A 110 -13.85 -28.34 -16.21
C ARG A 110 -14.41 -27.69 -14.94
N GLN A 111 -13.58 -27.24 -14.00
CA GLN A 111 -14.02 -26.77 -12.68
C GLN A 111 -13.30 -25.49 -12.21
N SER A 112 -12.39 -24.95 -12.98
CA SER A 112 -11.61 -23.77 -12.59
C SER A 112 -11.31 -22.88 -13.79
N CYS A 113 -11.26 -21.58 -13.55
CA CYS A 113 -10.80 -20.57 -14.48
C CYS A 113 -9.60 -19.84 -13.86
N VAL A 114 -8.58 -19.61 -14.64
CA VAL A 114 -7.41 -18.83 -14.24
C VAL A 114 -7.06 -17.80 -15.31
N LEU A 115 -6.62 -16.65 -14.87
CA LEU A 115 -5.97 -15.66 -15.73
C LEU A 115 -4.46 -15.98 -15.76
N GLN A 116 -4.00 -16.54 -16.85
CA GLN A 116 -2.59 -16.81 -17.09
C GLN A 116 -1.92 -15.56 -17.66
N ALA A 117 -0.68 -15.31 -17.25
CA ALA A 117 0.14 -14.20 -17.74
C ALA A 117 1.63 -14.60 -17.81
N ALA A 118 2.43 -13.79 -18.46
CA ALA A 118 3.88 -13.95 -18.42
C ALA A 118 4.42 -13.70 -17.01
N LEU A 119 5.51 -14.38 -16.67
CA LEU A 119 6.26 -14.11 -15.45
C LEU A 119 6.85 -12.67 -15.56
N PRO A 120 6.56 -11.77 -14.61
CA PRO A 120 7.02 -10.39 -14.71
C PRO A 120 8.55 -10.31 -14.75
N ARG A 121 9.08 -9.44 -15.61
CA ARG A 121 10.53 -9.21 -15.73
C ARG A 121 11.07 -8.38 -14.58
N GLU A 122 10.23 -7.55 -14.00
CA GLU A 122 10.54 -6.60 -12.94
C GLU A 122 9.38 -6.54 -11.93
N ILE A 123 9.72 -6.31 -10.67
CA ILE A 123 8.75 -6.07 -9.60
C ILE A 123 9.20 -4.81 -8.86
N TYR A 124 8.32 -3.83 -8.75
CA TYR A 124 8.58 -2.65 -7.94
C TYR A 124 8.17 -2.93 -6.49
N ARG A 125 9.14 -2.79 -5.56
CA ARG A 125 8.96 -2.99 -4.13
C ARG A 125 9.00 -1.64 -3.40
N PHE A 126 7.84 -1.01 -3.22
CA PHE A 126 7.73 0.29 -2.57
C PHE A 126 7.77 0.18 -1.05
N GLN A 127 8.98 0.14 -0.51
CA GLN A 127 9.23 0.21 0.93
C GLN A 127 9.44 1.67 1.34
N ARG A 128 8.34 2.42 1.55
CA ARG A 128 8.42 3.84 1.96
C ARG A 128 8.70 4.05 3.44
N ARG A 129 8.58 3.00 4.26
CA ARG A 129 8.69 3.09 5.71
C ARG A 129 10.01 2.47 6.17
N ASN A 130 10.89 3.32 6.70
CA ASN A 130 12.15 2.87 7.29
C ASN A 130 12.00 2.45 8.76
N ALA A 131 10.80 2.63 9.36
CA ALA A 131 10.54 2.32 10.75
C ALA A 131 9.24 1.51 10.90
N TYR A 132 9.31 0.52 11.76
CA TYR A 132 8.12 -0.25 12.15
C TYR A 132 7.14 0.66 12.90
N ARG A 133 5.84 0.51 12.64
CA ARG A 133 4.77 1.23 13.30
C ARG A 133 3.94 0.29 14.14
N VAL A 134 3.74 0.65 15.40
CA VAL A 134 2.89 -0.08 16.33
C VAL A 134 1.53 0.62 16.39
N ARG A 135 0.47 -0.09 16.05
CA ARG A 135 -0.90 0.40 16.25
C ARG A 135 -1.24 0.37 17.72
N THR A 136 -1.87 1.42 18.19
CA THR A 136 -2.37 1.49 19.56
C THR A 136 -3.70 0.76 19.70
N LEU A 137 -4.00 0.24 20.90
CA LEU A 137 -5.28 -0.37 21.21
C LEU A 137 -6.34 0.73 21.39
N GLU A 138 -7.54 0.55 20.84
CA GLU A 138 -8.58 1.57 20.91
C GLU A 138 -9.01 1.94 22.36
N ARG A 139 -9.01 0.94 23.26
CA ARG A 139 -9.47 1.12 24.64
C ARG A 139 -8.43 1.78 25.56
N SER A 140 -7.16 1.75 25.21
CA SER A 140 -6.05 2.32 25.98
C SER A 140 -5.09 3.09 25.07
N ALA A 141 -5.62 3.75 24.05
CA ALA A 141 -4.82 4.53 23.14
C ALA A 141 -4.19 5.71 23.85
N PRO A 142 -2.88 5.94 23.69
CA PRO A 142 -2.26 7.16 24.16
C PRO A 142 -2.94 8.39 23.57
N THR A 143 -2.88 9.50 24.29
CA THR A 143 -3.35 10.80 23.80
C THR A 143 -2.18 11.77 23.64
N ALA A 144 -2.20 12.54 22.55
CA ALA A 144 -1.29 13.63 22.31
C ALA A 144 -1.97 14.96 22.62
N CYS A 145 -1.41 15.73 23.55
CA CYS A 145 -1.94 17.01 23.98
C CYS A 145 -0.98 18.12 23.51
N PHE A 146 -1.50 19.10 22.78
CA PHE A 146 -0.76 20.26 22.30
C PHE A 146 -1.70 21.42 22.01
N ARG A 147 -1.14 22.62 21.86
CA ARG A 147 -1.91 23.80 21.44
C ARG A 147 -2.03 23.85 19.92
N HIS A 148 -3.20 24.21 19.42
CA HIS A 148 -3.40 24.38 17.98
C HIS A 148 -2.46 25.47 17.44
N PRO A 149 -1.64 25.17 16.42
CA PRO A 149 -0.57 26.09 16.00
C PRO A 149 -1.08 27.42 15.41
N GLN A 150 -2.30 27.45 14.89
CA GLN A 150 -2.93 28.65 14.33
C GLN A 150 -3.96 29.28 15.28
N ILE A 151 -4.35 28.57 16.34
CA ILE A 151 -5.32 29.03 17.37
C ILE A 151 -4.71 28.73 18.74
N PRO A 152 -3.80 29.57 19.26
CA PRO A 152 -3.03 29.29 20.47
C PRO A 152 -3.87 29.09 21.75
N GLU A 153 -5.08 29.64 21.78
CA GLU A 153 -6.01 29.48 22.89
C GLU A 153 -6.65 28.09 22.91
N MET A 154 -6.63 27.37 21.80
CA MET A 154 -7.22 26.05 21.65
C MET A 154 -6.21 24.97 22.03
N SER A 155 -6.53 24.19 23.04
CA SER A 155 -5.82 22.96 23.39
C SER A 155 -6.47 21.77 22.73
N LEU A 156 -5.68 20.94 22.05
CA LEU A 156 -6.10 19.71 21.41
C LEU A 156 -5.65 18.52 22.25
N GLU A 157 -6.54 17.54 22.40
CA GLU A 157 -6.24 16.24 22.95
C GLU A 157 -6.68 15.17 21.93
N LEU A 158 -5.73 14.60 21.22
CA LEU A 158 -5.97 13.71 20.09
C LEU A 158 -5.49 12.30 20.38
N ARG A 159 -6.30 11.33 20.00
CA ARG A 159 -5.94 9.91 20.13
C ARG A 159 -4.78 9.56 19.17
N VAL A 160 -3.78 8.86 19.68
CA VAL A 160 -2.69 8.30 18.89
C VAL A 160 -3.15 7.00 18.24
N LEU A 161 -3.06 6.90 16.93
CA LEU A 161 -3.46 5.71 16.15
C LEU A 161 -2.32 4.71 15.98
N ASP A 162 -1.12 5.22 15.69
CA ASP A 162 0.10 4.43 15.61
C ASP A 162 1.31 5.25 16.03
N VAL A 163 2.38 4.56 16.42
CA VAL A 163 3.67 5.14 16.84
C VAL A 163 4.81 4.41 16.15
N SER A 164 5.84 5.16 15.76
CA SER A 164 7.12 4.65 15.25
C SER A 164 8.27 5.48 15.78
N VAL A 165 9.51 5.07 15.49
CA VAL A 165 10.70 5.88 15.82
C VAL A 165 10.66 7.26 15.15
N GLY A 166 10.03 7.37 13.96
CA GLY A 166 9.95 8.63 13.21
C GLY A 166 8.73 9.51 13.53
N GLY A 167 7.83 9.10 14.43
CA GLY A 167 6.64 9.89 14.78
C GLY A 167 5.40 9.06 15.09
N CYS A 168 4.28 9.73 15.21
CA CYS A 168 2.98 9.11 15.48
C CYS A 168 1.89 9.63 14.54
N ALA A 169 0.86 8.83 14.32
CA ALA A 169 -0.36 9.23 13.65
C ALA A 169 -1.43 9.59 14.69
N LEU A 170 -2.09 10.72 14.49
CA LEU A 170 -3.14 11.23 15.37
C LEU A 170 -4.49 11.20 14.65
N PHE A 171 -5.54 10.87 15.41
CA PHE A 171 -6.91 10.98 14.92
C PHE A 171 -7.41 12.42 15.12
N MET A 172 -7.71 13.11 14.02
CA MET A 172 -8.31 14.44 14.02
C MET A 172 -9.80 14.30 13.71
N PRO A 173 -10.71 14.61 14.65
CA PRO A 173 -12.15 14.67 14.37
C PRO A 173 -12.47 15.71 13.28
N ALA A 174 -13.52 15.44 12.49
CA ALA A 174 -13.89 16.32 11.37
C ALA A 174 -14.46 17.68 11.80
N ASP A 175 -14.91 17.79 13.04
CA ASP A 175 -15.47 19.01 13.65
C ASP A 175 -14.38 19.91 14.27
N MET A 176 -13.13 19.45 14.26
CA MET A 176 -12.00 20.25 14.74
C MET A 176 -11.30 21.01 13.61
N PRO A 177 -10.76 22.22 13.88
CA PRO A 177 -9.94 22.93 12.91
C PRO A 177 -8.78 22.07 12.43
N ALA A 178 -8.56 22.03 11.12
CA ALA A 178 -7.48 21.26 10.53
C ALA A 178 -6.11 21.89 10.88
N VAL A 179 -5.14 21.03 11.16
CA VAL A 179 -3.74 21.45 11.28
C VAL A 179 -3.07 21.30 9.92
N GLU A 180 -2.54 22.37 9.38
CA GLU A 180 -1.94 22.36 8.05
C GLU A 180 -0.66 21.52 7.97
N PRO A 181 -0.42 20.82 6.86
CA PRO A 181 0.84 20.14 6.63
C PRO A 181 2.04 21.08 6.63
N GLY A 182 3.15 20.62 7.21
CA GLY A 182 4.41 21.40 7.26
C GLY A 182 4.57 22.24 8.52
N VAL A 183 3.51 22.43 9.30
CA VAL A 183 3.56 23.19 10.56
C VAL A 183 4.31 22.40 11.63
N CYS A 184 5.11 23.10 12.42
CA CYS A 184 5.75 22.56 13.62
C CYS A 184 4.85 22.74 14.83
N ILE A 185 4.70 21.71 15.63
CA ILE A 185 3.98 21.73 16.91
C ILE A 185 5.00 21.54 18.02
N ASN A 186 5.16 22.56 18.83
CA ASN A 186 6.04 22.52 20.00
C ASN A 186 5.28 22.03 21.22
N ASP A 187 6.02 21.58 22.24
CA ASP A 187 5.49 21.22 23.56
C ASP A 187 4.36 20.18 23.53
N THR A 188 4.50 19.18 22.64
CA THR A 188 3.55 18.07 22.59
C THR A 188 3.78 17.12 23.75
N VAL A 189 2.71 16.85 24.52
CA VAL A 189 2.71 15.89 25.62
C VAL A 189 1.98 14.64 25.17
N ILE A 190 2.65 13.48 25.17
CA ILE A 190 2.01 12.20 24.92
C ILE A 190 1.75 11.53 26.28
N LYS A 191 0.48 11.37 26.63
CA LYS A 191 0.02 10.68 27.84
C LYS A 191 -0.10 9.20 27.53
N LEU A 192 0.57 8.37 28.30
CA LEU A 192 0.49 6.90 28.30
C LEU A 192 -0.08 6.44 29.62
N ASP A 193 -0.69 5.24 29.68
CA ASP A 193 -1.18 4.66 30.93
C ASP A 193 -0.07 4.48 31.97
N ALA A 194 1.18 4.26 31.53
CA ALA A 194 2.37 4.04 32.38
C ALA A 194 3.22 5.30 32.61
N GLY A 195 2.83 6.48 32.10
CA GLY A 195 3.61 7.71 32.22
C GLY A 195 3.34 8.73 31.15
N THR A 196 4.13 9.81 31.15
CA THR A 196 3.99 10.93 30.21
C THR A 196 5.31 11.13 29.46
N LEU A 197 5.24 11.23 28.15
CA LEU A 197 6.37 11.60 27.29
C LEU A 197 6.22 13.04 26.81
N LEU A 198 7.29 13.82 26.96
CA LEU A 198 7.39 15.18 26.42
C LEU A 198 8.17 15.14 25.11
N GLY A 199 7.69 15.84 24.12
CA GLY A 199 8.34 15.90 22.82
C GLY A 199 7.82 17.04 21.96
N SER A 200 8.50 17.27 20.85
CA SER A 200 8.07 18.22 19.83
C SER A 200 7.79 17.48 18.54
N LEU A 201 6.66 17.78 17.89
CA LEU A 201 6.33 17.26 16.56
C LEU A 201 6.87 18.23 15.51
N THR A 202 7.92 17.84 14.83
CA THR A 202 8.67 18.72 13.94
C THR A 202 8.09 18.87 12.54
N ARG A 203 7.13 18.04 12.16
CA ARG A 203 6.45 18.17 10.86
C ARG A 203 5.11 17.45 10.85
N VAL A 204 4.06 18.17 10.55
CA VAL A 204 2.73 17.61 10.31
C VAL A 204 2.62 17.16 8.84
N LYS A 205 2.19 15.93 8.61
CA LYS A 205 1.79 15.43 7.30
C LYS A 205 0.31 15.11 7.34
N ALA A 206 -0.48 15.73 6.48
CA ALA A 206 -1.87 15.32 6.33
C ALA A 206 -1.92 13.95 5.61
N MET A 207 -2.71 13.03 6.14
CA MET A 207 -3.16 11.84 5.41
C MET A 207 -4.67 11.94 5.33
N VAL A 208 -5.19 11.92 4.12
CA VAL A 208 -6.62 11.79 3.86
C VAL A 208 -6.88 10.29 3.69
N TRP A 209 -7.85 9.77 4.46
CA TRP A 209 -8.33 8.38 4.35
C TRP A 209 -9.58 8.34 3.50
#